data_9c688a19b9074dbc4cf9055bee314884
#
_entry.id   9c688a19b9074dbc4cf9055bee314884
#
_cell.length_a   1.000
_cell.length_b   1.000
_cell.length_c   1.000
_cell.angle_alpha   90.00
_cell.angle_beta   90.00
_cell.angle_gamma   90.00
#
_symmetry.space_group_name_H-M   'P 1'
#
loop_
_entity.id
_entity.type
_entity.pdbx_description
1 polymer ?
#
loop_
_entity_poly.entity_id
_entity_poly.type
_entity_poly.pdbx_seq_one_letter_code
_entity_poly.pdbx_strand_id
1 'polypeptide(L)'
;MHFTKMHGLGNDYLYYYGELEQPEEMSIKLSDRHFGIGSDGIITISPSNIADFKMRIFNADGSEAKMCGNGIRCVGKYVYEKGYTEKENLKIETLSGIRS
;
A
#
# COMPACT_ATOMS: atom_id res chain seq x y z
N MET A 1 -8.43 5.07 -12.55
CA MET A 1 -7.52 4.64 -11.46
C MET A 1 -7.93 5.35 -10.18
N HIS A 2 -8.10 4.64 -9.12
CA HIS A 2 -8.66 5.18 -7.88
C HIS A 2 -7.70 4.97 -6.72
N PHE A 3 -7.24 6.07 -6.11
CA PHE A 3 -6.36 6.04 -4.95
C PHE A 3 -7.09 6.52 -3.71
N THR A 4 -6.79 5.91 -2.58
CA THR A 4 -7.29 6.35 -1.28
C THR A 4 -6.10 6.83 -0.44
N LYS A 5 -6.14 8.07 0.05
CA LYS A 5 -5.11 8.60 0.92
C LYS A 5 -5.45 8.27 2.37
N MET A 6 -4.53 7.63 3.08
CA MET A 6 -4.73 7.28 4.48
C MET A 6 -3.58 7.80 5.33
N HIS A 7 -3.91 8.24 6.53
CA HIS A 7 -2.96 8.69 7.54
C HIS A 7 -2.74 7.56 8.54
N GLY A 8 -1.50 7.19 8.77
CA GLY A 8 -1.18 6.16 9.74
C GLY A 8 0.12 6.50 10.45
N LEU A 9 0.07 6.79 11.74
CA LEU A 9 1.24 6.95 12.60
C LEU A 9 2.34 7.86 12.03
N GLY A 10 1.95 9.01 11.47
CA GLY A 10 2.87 10.01 10.95
C GLY A 10 3.21 9.88 9.48
N ASN A 11 2.69 8.88 8.78
CA ASN A 11 2.92 8.69 7.35
C ASN A 11 1.62 8.81 6.57
N ASP A 12 1.70 9.43 5.40
CA ASP A 12 0.60 9.57 4.46
C ASP A 12 0.90 8.73 3.21
N TYR A 13 0.14 7.68 2.98
CA TYR A 13 0.29 6.85 1.79
C TYR A 13 -0.96 6.87 0.95
N LEU A 14 -0.78 6.72 -0.36
CA LEU A 14 -1.86 6.49 -1.29
C LEU A 14 -2.04 4.98 -1.46
N TYR A 15 -3.25 4.49 -1.26
CA TYR A 15 -3.57 3.07 -1.35
C TYR A 15 -4.27 2.78 -2.66
N TYR A 16 -3.83 1.73 -3.34
CA TYR A 16 -4.42 1.29 -4.59
C TYR A 16 -4.63 -0.21 -4.56
N TYR A 17 -5.85 -0.66 -4.86
CA TYR A 17 -6.15 -2.08 -4.97
C TYR A 17 -5.94 -2.52 -6.41
N GLY A 18 -4.91 -3.30 -6.64
CA GLY A 18 -4.50 -3.77 -7.94
C GLY A 18 -3.00 -3.68 -8.13
N GLU A 19 -2.52 -4.05 -9.30
CA GLU A 19 -1.11 -3.92 -9.65
C GLU A 19 -0.93 -2.77 -10.64
N LEU A 20 0.15 -2.02 -10.49
CA LEU A 20 0.52 -0.93 -11.37
C LEU A 20 1.65 -1.40 -12.28
N GLU A 21 1.62 -0.99 -13.56
CA GLU A 21 2.66 -1.38 -14.51
C GLU A 21 4.00 -0.73 -14.20
N GLN A 22 3.98 0.53 -13.78
CA GLN A 22 5.18 1.29 -13.47
C GLN A 22 5.02 1.96 -12.10
N PRO A 23 4.97 1.16 -11.01
CA PRO A 23 4.67 1.72 -9.68
C PRO A 23 5.74 2.70 -9.20
N GLU A 24 7.01 2.50 -9.55
CA GLU A 24 8.10 3.38 -9.15
C GLU A 24 7.89 4.80 -9.70
N GLU A 25 7.60 4.91 -10.99
CA GLU A 25 7.36 6.20 -11.63
C GLU A 25 6.08 6.85 -11.13
N MET A 26 5.03 6.05 -10.94
CA MET A 26 3.77 6.54 -10.41
C MET A 26 3.93 7.11 -9.01
N SER A 27 4.74 6.44 -8.17
CA SER A 27 4.99 6.90 -6.81
C SER A 27 5.69 8.25 -6.81
N ILE A 28 6.68 8.44 -7.66
CA ILE A 28 7.38 9.72 -7.78
C ILE A 28 6.40 10.82 -8.19
N LYS A 29 5.60 10.58 -9.22
CA LYS A 29 4.65 11.57 -9.74
C LYS A 29 3.57 11.94 -8.73
N LEU A 30 2.95 10.95 -8.12
CA LEU A 30 1.82 11.19 -7.22
C LEU A 30 2.27 11.72 -5.85
N SER A 31 3.49 11.43 -5.46
CA SER A 31 4.02 11.93 -4.18
C SER A 31 4.51 13.37 -4.27
N ASP A 32 4.67 13.92 -5.46
CA ASP A 32 5.09 15.31 -5.66
C ASP A 32 4.05 16.26 -5.05
N ARG A 33 4.49 17.16 -4.18
CA ARG A 33 3.61 18.08 -3.47
C ARG A 33 3.18 19.28 -4.31
N HIS A 34 3.84 19.50 -5.46
CA HIS A 34 3.51 20.60 -6.38
C HIS A 34 2.63 20.16 -7.52
N PHE A 35 2.89 18.98 -8.11
CA PHE A 35 2.22 18.50 -9.31
C PHE A 35 1.41 17.24 -9.09
N GLY A 36 1.58 16.58 -7.94
CA GLY A 36 0.84 15.38 -7.58
C GLY A 36 -0.06 15.63 -6.37
N ILE A 37 -0.46 14.53 -5.73
CA ILE A 37 -1.34 14.57 -4.56
C ILE A 37 -0.58 14.93 -3.29
N GLY A 38 0.72 14.65 -3.27
CA GLY A 38 1.56 14.85 -2.11
C GLY A 38 1.37 13.73 -1.08
N SER A 39 2.28 12.77 -1.09
CA SER A 39 2.22 11.64 -0.15
C SER A 39 3.63 11.17 0.15
N ASP A 40 3.76 10.29 1.14
CA ASP A 40 5.04 9.65 1.45
C ASP A 40 5.34 8.49 0.51
N GLY A 41 4.36 8.05 -0.23
CA GLY A 41 4.51 6.98 -1.20
C GLY A 41 3.18 6.32 -1.54
N ILE A 42 3.27 5.16 -2.20
CA ILE A 42 2.13 4.38 -2.64
C ILE A 42 2.22 2.98 -2.05
N ILE A 43 1.09 2.46 -1.59
CA ILE A 43 0.96 1.07 -1.19
C ILE A 43 -0.03 0.40 -2.16
N THR A 44 0.42 -0.65 -2.84
CA THR A 44 -0.47 -1.45 -3.67
C THR A 44 -0.87 -2.71 -2.92
N ILE A 45 -2.12 -3.11 -3.10
CA ILE A 45 -2.70 -4.30 -2.47
C ILE A 45 -3.34 -5.13 -3.57
N SER A 46 -3.04 -6.41 -3.57
CA SER A 46 -3.58 -7.33 -4.58
C SER A 46 -3.83 -8.71 -3.95
N PRO A 47 -4.57 -9.59 -4.63
CA PRO A 47 -4.71 -10.97 -4.17
C PRO A 47 -3.37 -11.68 -4.11
N SER A 48 -3.23 -12.63 -3.19
CA SER A 48 -2.03 -13.45 -3.04
C SER A 48 -2.36 -14.92 -3.20
N ASN A 49 -1.42 -15.69 -3.74
CA ASN A 49 -1.55 -17.16 -3.84
C ASN A 49 -1.12 -17.88 -2.56
N ILE A 50 -0.43 -17.18 -1.66
CA ILE A 50 0.15 -17.77 -0.45
C ILE A 50 -0.32 -17.11 0.84
N ALA A 51 -1.07 -16.01 0.74
CA ALA A 51 -1.58 -15.27 1.88
C ALA A 51 -2.95 -14.70 1.52
N ASP A 52 -3.56 -13.93 2.41
CA ASP A 52 -4.85 -13.32 2.12
C ASP A 52 -4.71 -12.19 1.10
N PHE A 53 -3.66 -11.39 1.23
CA PHE A 53 -3.35 -10.29 0.31
C PHE A 53 -1.85 -10.16 0.14
N LYS A 54 -1.45 -9.48 -0.93
CA LYS A 54 -0.08 -9.08 -1.20
C LYS A 54 -0.01 -7.56 -1.16
N MET A 55 1.00 -7.01 -0.48
CA MET A 55 1.24 -5.58 -0.48
C MET A 55 2.63 -5.25 -1.02
N ARG A 56 2.72 -4.13 -1.70
CA ARG A 56 4.00 -3.55 -2.12
C ARG A 56 3.99 -2.08 -1.71
N ILE A 57 5.14 -1.58 -1.27
CA ILE A 57 5.29 -0.20 -0.79
C ILE A 57 6.33 0.48 -1.66
N PHE A 58 5.97 1.63 -2.22
CA PHE A 58 6.88 2.45 -3.00
C PHE A 58 6.99 3.80 -2.32
N ASN A 59 8.22 4.21 -2.01
CA ASN A 59 8.48 5.49 -1.39
C ASN A 59 8.34 6.63 -2.39
N ALA A 60 8.33 7.87 -1.90
CA ALA A 60 8.18 9.05 -2.74
C ALA A 60 9.28 9.19 -3.79
N ASP A 61 10.45 8.60 -3.55
CA ASP A 61 11.57 8.61 -4.50
C ASP A 61 11.51 7.46 -5.53
N GLY A 62 10.48 6.64 -5.47
CA GLY A 62 10.27 5.51 -6.36
C GLY A 62 10.88 4.21 -5.88
N SER A 63 11.66 4.20 -4.81
CA SER A 63 12.25 2.97 -4.28
C SER A 63 11.19 2.09 -3.63
N GLU A 64 11.34 0.78 -3.75
CA GLU A 64 10.43 -0.16 -3.12
C GLU A 64 10.94 -0.53 -1.74
N ALA A 65 10.09 -0.38 -0.72
CA ALA A 65 10.40 -0.75 0.64
C ALA A 65 10.05 -2.21 0.89
N LYS A 66 10.83 -2.88 1.74
CA LYS A 66 10.57 -4.29 2.06
C LYS A 66 9.35 -4.45 2.96
N MET A 67 9.21 -3.59 3.96
CA MET A 67 8.10 -3.65 4.89
C MET A 67 8.02 -2.34 5.68
N CYS A 68 6.79 -1.97 6.02
CA CYS A 68 6.51 -0.90 6.98
C CYS A 68 5.44 -1.43 7.94
N GLY A 69 5.79 -1.58 9.23
CA GLY A 69 4.87 -2.12 10.22
C GLY A 69 3.56 -1.35 10.31
N ASN A 70 3.65 -0.02 10.21
CA ASN A 70 2.46 0.84 10.20
C ASN A 70 1.63 0.62 8.93
N GLY A 71 2.28 0.35 7.81
CA GLY A 71 1.61 0.06 6.55
C GLY A 71 0.75 -1.19 6.63
N ILE A 72 1.21 -2.23 7.32
CA ILE A 72 0.44 -3.46 7.47
C ILE A 72 -0.87 -3.20 8.20
N ARG A 73 -0.85 -2.39 9.27
CA ARG A 73 -2.07 -2.02 9.98
C ARG A 73 -3.04 -1.27 9.09
N CYS A 74 -2.54 -0.33 8.33
CA CYS A 74 -3.36 0.45 7.41
C CYS A 74 -3.91 -0.40 6.27
N VAL A 75 -3.15 -1.36 5.77
CA VAL A 75 -3.63 -2.30 4.76
C VAL A 75 -4.78 -3.13 5.31
N GLY A 76 -4.65 -3.65 6.53
CA GLY A 76 -5.73 -4.41 7.16
C GLY A 76 -7.01 -3.60 7.28
N LYS A 77 -6.89 -2.36 7.76
CA LYS A 77 -8.02 -1.45 7.87
C LYS A 77 -8.62 -1.13 6.50
N TYR A 78 -7.78 -0.87 5.51
CA TYR A 78 -8.22 -0.54 4.16
C TYR A 78 -9.05 -1.67 3.55
N VAL A 79 -8.54 -2.91 3.56
CA VAL A 79 -9.25 -4.03 2.94
C VAL A 79 -10.55 -4.36 3.68
N TYR A 80 -10.56 -4.19 4.99
CA TYR A 80 -11.79 -4.40 5.78
C TYR A 80 -12.84 -3.34 5.46
N GLU A 81 -12.48 -2.06 5.48
CA GLU A 81 -13.42 -0.96 5.23
C GLU A 81 -13.93 -0.94 3.79
N LYS A 82 -13.11 -1.36 2.82
CA LYS A 82 -13.53 -1.43 1.42
C LYS A 82 -14.33 -2.70 1.10
N GLY A 83 -14.50 -3.59 2.06
CA GLY A 83 -15.27 -4.80 1.85
C GLY A 83 -14.55 -5.90 1.10
N TYR A 84 -13.22 -5.84 1.00
CA TYR A 84 -12.43 -6.89 0.35
C TYR A 84 -12.27 -8.12 1.25
N THR A 85 -12.51 -7.99 2.54
CA THR A 85 -12.44 -9.08 3.49
C THR A 85 -13.34 -8.80 4.70
N GLU A 86 -13.78 -9.87 5.35
CA GLU A 86 -14.47 -9.80 6.65
C GLU A 86 -13.60 -10.39 7.77
N LYS A 87 -12.41 -10.86 7.44
CA LYS A 87 -11.51 -11.45 8.42
C LYS A 87 -10.91 -10.40 9.34
N GLU A 88 -10.79 -10.73 10.61
CA GLU A 88 -10.11 -9.88 11.59
C GLU A 88 -8.61 -10.14 11.61
N ASN A 89 -8.20 -11.39 11.36
CA ASN A 89 -6.80 -11.78 11.32
C ASN A 89 -6.39 -12.06 9.89
N LEU A 90 -5.47 -11.25 9.36
CA LEU A 90 -5.03 -11.32 7.98
C LEU A 90 -3.57 -11.72 7.89
N LYS A 91 -3.25 -12.52 6.86
CA LYS A 91 -1.88 -12.77 6.45
C LYS A 91 -1.60 -11.98 5.19
N ILE A 92 -0.51 -11.24 5.19
CA ILE A 92 -0.15 -10.36 4.09
C ILE A 92 1.24 -10.72 3.58
N GLU A 93 1.32 -11.00 2.29
CA GLU A 93 2.57 -11.26 1.61
C GLU A 93 3.30 -9.93 1.38
N THR A 94 4.57 -9.84 1.81
CA THR A 94 5.42 -8.67 1.60
C THR A 94 6.76 -9.12 1.01
N LEU A 95 7.62 -8.16 0.64
CA LEU A 95 8.99 -8.50 0.21
C LEU A 95 9.80 -9.17 1.32
N SER A 96 9.42 -8.98 2.57
CA SER A 96 10.10 -9.61 3.73
C SER A 96 9.46 -10.92 4.14
N GLY A 97 8.48 -11.42 3.40
CA GLY A 97 7.75 -12.63 3.70
C GLY A 97 6.32 -12.35 4.15
N ILE A 98 5.66 -13.37 4.69
CA ILE A 98 4.28 -13.27 5.14
C ILE A 98 4.26 -12.68 6.55
N ARG A 99 3.41 -11.68 6.76
CA ARG A 99 3.19 -11.01 8.05
C ARG A 99 1.71 -11.05 8.42
N SER A 100 1.43 -11.01 9.68
CA SER A 100 0.06 -11.01 10.19
C SER A 100 -0.20 -9.84 11.14
#